data_115403b13e52f7ecdfe30548ce70263f
#
_entry.id   115403b13e52f7ecdfe30548ce70263f
#
_cell.length_a   1.000
_cell.length_b   1.000
_cell.length_c   1.000
_cell.angle_alpha   90.00
_cell.angle_beta   90.00
_cell.angle_gamma   90.00
#
_symmetry.space_group_name_H-M   'P 1'
#
loop_
_entity.id
_entity.type
_entity.pdbx_description
1 polymer ?
#
loop_
_entity_poly.entity_id
_entity_poly.type
_entity_poly.pdbx_seq_one_letter_code
_entity_poly.pdbx_strand_id
1 'polypeptide(L)'
;MPPVSILMRRCAVKAFGCPLAAALALHLAPVQAAYEFDASFLEIGGGQSSAAVKQQVSAMSDGQLPGIYRVDVWVNQRSLEPRDLRFIRATGDAEQSATGLFPCLDAEFFRSQGVTEEVLQNRSDADATCLAFDQGLAGVVYDYDFNRQVLSIEIPQAYLGSIPFAVRRRQWSDGEQVAFTNYSFSGSTAQSESGRRENQFGSLRSGVNAGAWRLRNFSTWQKDTDETGRWESLETYAQHDMGDMMAIATLGDATTEGDLFDAIPYRGVGIATDLDMLPDQARDFAPVVRGIANGRSRVTIRQRGYVIYEQWVPSGPFALTDLYPTASNGDIEVTVEGPDGQRQVYTQSFSSVPYMLREGQQSYSVFAGQYRPAQSTDQQALPTFIQASLRRGVSGGTTLFGGSVLSDQYNAGLLGFAHDFAGFGAISVDVTHARS
;
A
#
# COMPACT_ATOMS: atom_id res chain seq x y z
N MET A 1 -46.27 -23.69 10.86
CA MET A 1 -45.78 -24.63 9.87
C MET A 1 -44.44 -25.14 10.38
N PRO A 2 -44.26 -26.45 10.52
CA PRO A 2 -43.22 -27.05 11.36
C PRO A 2 -41.88 -27.22 10.62
N PRO A 3 -40.77 -27.39 11.37
CA PRO A 3 -39.45 -27.60 10.81
C PRO A 3 -39.22 -29.07 10.42
N VAL A 4 -38.50 -29.27 9.33
CA VAL A 4 -38.12 -30.60 8.82
C VAL A 4 -36.81 -31.03 9.49
N SER A 5 -36.89 -32.12 10.25
CA SER A 5 -35.75 -32.82 10.84
C SER A 5 -35.18 -33.81 9.81
N ILE A 6 -33.88 -33.74 9.53
CA ILE A 6 -33.18 -34.77 8.75
C ILE A 6 -32.32 -35.62 9.70
N LEU A 7 -32.67 -36.91 9.66
CA LEU A 7 -32.16 -38.02 10.46
C LEU A 7 -30.73 -38.40 9.97
N MET A 8 -29.71 -38.36 10.83
CA MET A 8 -28.42 -39.00 10.58
C MET A 8 -28.51 -40.51 10.86
N ARG A 9 -28.28 -41.31 9.86
CA ARG A 9 -28.01 -42.76 10.02
C ARG A 9 -26.50 -43.00 10.23
N ARG A 10 -26.15 -43.52 11.39
CA ARG A 10 -24.85 -44.10 11.66
C ARG A 10 -24.76 -45.47 10.98
N CYS A 11 -23.73 -45.67 10.15
CA CYS A 11 -23.31 -47.01 9.75
C CYS A 11 -22.05 -47.38 10.56
N ALA A 12 -22.17 -48.39 11.40
CA ALA A 12 -21.08 -49.09 12.04
C ALA A 12 -20.55 -50.17 11.10
N VAL A 13 -19.23 -50.16 10.83
CA VAL A 13 -18.56 -51.29 10.16
C VAL A 13 -17.56 -51.89 11.11
N LYS A 14 -17.77 -53.21 11.32
CA LYS A 14 -16.99 -54.05 12.21
C LYS A 14 -15.59 -54.29 11.68
N ALA A 15 -14.65 -54.37 12.61
CA ALA A 15 -13.30 -54.84 12.43
C ALA A 15 -13.24 -56.29 12.04
N PHE A 16 -12.47 -56.66 11.01
CA PHE A 16 -11.92 -57.99 10.80
C PHE A 16 -10.39 -57.81 10.62
N GLY A 17 -9.69 -58.44 11.50
CA GLY A 17 -8.22 -58.51 11.46
C GLY A 17 -7.76 -59.59 10.45
N CYS A 18 -6.65 -59.35 9.80
CA CYS A 18 -5.80 -60.37 9.22
C CYS A 18 -4.35 -59.90 9.19
N PRO A 19 -3.39 -60.73 9.51
CA PRO A 19 -2.02 -60.34 9.78
C PRO A 19 -1.07 -60.59 8.59
N LEU A 20 0.13 -60.02 8.71
CA LEU A 20 1.36 -60.29 7.93
C LEU A 20 1.35 -59.87 6.46
N ALA A 21 1.96 -58.73 6.20
CA ALA A 21 2.76 -58.53 5.00
C ALA A 21 4.03 -57.76 5.38
N ALA A 22 5.16 -58.44 5.20
CA ALA A 22 6.50 -57.94 5.49
C ALA A 22 6.81 -56.71 4.67
N ALA A 23 7.25 -55.65 5.34
CA ALA A 23 7.72 -54.41 4.72
C ALA A 23 9.08 -54.67 4.03
N LEU A 24 9.05 -54.71 2.70
CA LEU A 24 10.25 -54.55 1.87
C LEU A 24 10.43 -53.03 1.65
N ALA A 25 11.24 -52.39 2.47
CA ALA A 25 11.67 -51.01 2.28
C ALA A 25 12.67 -50.98 1.10
N LEU A 26 12.15 -50.77 -0.12
CA LEU A 26 12.99 -50.35 -1.23
C LEU A 26 13.37 -48.86 -0.98
N HIS A 27 14.64 -48.68 -0.59
CA HIS A 27 15.28 -47.38 -0.68
C HIS A 27 15.43 -47.03 -2.16
N LEU A 28 14.48 -46.27 -2.68
CA LEU A 28 14.63 -45.53 -3.95
C LEU A 28 15.59 -44.36 -3.65
N ALA A 29 16.89 -44.58 -3.83
CA ALA A 29 17.83 -43.51 -4.01
C ALA A 29 17.41 -42.69 -5.24
N PRO A 30 17.36 -41.37 -5.18
CA PRO A 30 17.13 -40.56 -6.39
C PRO A 30 18.29 -40.84 -7.35
N VAL A 31 18.01 -41.53 -8.43
CA VAL A 31 18.96 -41.62 -9.55
C VAL A 31 18.98 -40.23 -10.17
N GLN A 32 19.95 -39.42 -9.79
CA GLN A 32 20.32 -38.25 -10.59
C GLN A 32 20.92 -38.79 -11.90
N ALA A 33 20.12 -38.82 -12.94
CA ALA A 33 20.62 -39.03 -14.29
C ALA A 33 21.44 -37.79 -14.67
N ALA A 34 22.75 -37.84 -14.45
CA ALA A 34 23.65 -36.90 -15.06
C ALA A 34 23.58 -37.17 -16.57
N TYR A 35 23.03 -36.20 -17.32
CA TYR A 35 23.10 -36.22 -18.76
C TYR A 35 24.57 -35.95 -19.15
N GLU A 36 25.32 -37.01 -19.39
CA GLU A 36 26.67 -36.93 -19.96
C GLU A 36 26.52 -36.62 -21.45
N PHE A 37 26.75 -35.36 -21.80
CA PHE A 37 26.69 -34.91 -23.18
C PHE A 37 27.95 -35.39 -23.91
N ASP A 38 27.80 -36.24 -24.94
CA ASP A 38 28.91 -36.72 -25.75
C ASP A 38 29.34 -35.64 -26.72
N ALA A 39 30.50 -35.03 -26.45
CA ALA A 39 31.09 -33.95 -27.25
C ALA A 39 31.43 -34.35 -28.70
N SER A 40 31.41 -35.64 -29.04
CA SER A 40 31.67 -36.13 -30.38
C SER A 40 30.62 -35.71 -31.43
N PHE A 41 29.40 -35.34 -30.97
CA PHE A 41 28.34 -34.81 -31.85
C PHE A 41 28.57 -33.38 -32.33
N LEU A 42 29.53 -32.64 -31.75
CA LEU A 42 29.85 -31.26 -32.14
C LEU A 42 30.98 -31.15 -33.17
N GLU A 43 31.59 -32.25 -33.60
CA GLU A 43 32.69 -32.26 -34.56
C GLU A 43 32.27 -32.14 -36.05
N ILE A 44 31.06 -31.64 -36.33
CA ILE A 44 30.62 -31.41 -37.73
C ILE A 44 30.99 -29.98 -38.13
N GLY A 45 32.23 -29.81 -38.61
CA GLY A 45 32.65 -28.61 -39.37
C GLY A 45 33.83 -27.82 -38.83
N GLY A 46 35.03 -28.29 -39.19
CA GLY A 46 36.17 -27.41 -39.46
C GLY A 46 36.80 -26.60 -38.35
N GLY A 47 37.88 -27.12 -37.73
CA GLY A 47 39.02 -26.28 -37.36
C GLY A 47 39.18 -25.78 -35.95
N GLN A 48 38.40 -26.19 -34.98
CA GLN A 48 38.70 -25.90 -33.56
C GLN A 48 39.23 -27.15 -32.84
N SER A 49 40.28 -26.99 -32.03
CA SER A 49 40.87 -28.10 -31.30
C SER A 49 39.86 -28.72 -30.31
N SER A 50 39.77 -30.03 -30.24
CA SER A 50 38.85 -30.77 -29.36
C SER A 50 38.96 -30.36 -27.88
N ALA A 51 40.08 -29.77 -27.47
CA ALA A 51 40.31 -29.24 -26.14
C ALA A 51 39.48 -27.97 -25.86
N ALA A 52 39.37 -27.06 -26.85
CA ALA A 52 38.58 -25.82 -26.70
C ALA A 52 37.06 -26.11 -26.67
N VAL A 53 36.63 -27.09 -27.49
CA VAL A 53 35.20 -27.53 -27.47
C VAL A 53 34.88 -28.27 -26.19
N LYS A 54 35.76 -29.12 -25.66
CA LYS A 54 35.59 -29.77 -24.35
C LYS A 54 35.52 -28.76 -23.22
N GLN A 55 36.34 -27.71 -23.27
CA GLN A 55 36.33 -26.66 -22.26
C GLN A 55 35.05 -25.78 -22.32
N GLN A 56 34.49 -25.55 -23.52
CA GLN A 56 33.21 -24.89 -23.70
C GLN A 56 32.03 -25.78 -23.24
N VAL A 57 32.06 -27.07 -23.54
CA VAL A 57 31.04 -28.02 -23.15
C VAL A 57 31.04 -28.24 -21.63
N SER A 58 32.22 -28.37 -21.00
CA SER A 58 32.32 -28.44 -19.56
C SER A 58 31.83 -27.14 -18.87
N ALA A 59 32.11 -25.97 -19.50
CA ALA A 59 31.55 -24.71 -19.01
C ALA A 59 30.01 -24.62 -19.14
N MET A 60 29.43 -25.37 -20.06
CA MET A 60 27.97 -25.47 -20.25
C MET A 60 27.34 -26.53 -19.31
N SER A 61 28.08 -27.55 -18.89
CA SER A 61 27.63 -28.57 -17.96
C SER A 61 27.70 -28.09 -16.51
N ASP A 62 28.53 -27.10 -16.19
CA ASP A 62 28.74 -26.57 -14.82
C ASP A 62 27.84 -25.40 -14.45
N GLY A 63 26.76 -25.17 -15.19
CA GLY A 63 25.78 -24.12 -14.86
C GLY A 63 25.37 -23.26 -16.05
N GLN A 64 24.52 -22.30 -15.81
CA GLN A 64 24.00 -21.37 -16.82
C GLN A 64 25.07 -20.34 -17.21
N LEU A 65 25.01 -19.84 -18.47
CA LEU A 65 25.96 -18.83 -18.94
C LEU A 65 25.63 -17.44 -18.38
N PRO A 66 26.63 -16.64 -17.99
CA PRO A 66 26.42 -15.22 -17.71
C PRO A 66 25.86 -14.49 -18.92
N GLY A 67 24.95 -13.56 -18.70
CA GLY A 67 24.30 -12.84 -19.81
C GLY A 67 23.23 -11.89 -19.32
N ILE A 68 22.50 -11.31 -20.27
CA ILE A 68 21.32 -10.50 -20.00
C ILE A 68 20.10 -11.38 -20.24
N TYR A 69 19.25 -11.49 -19.23
CA TYR A 69 18.01 -12.27 -19.27
C TYR A 69 16.84 -11.38 -18.91
N ARG A 70 15.74 -11.55 -19.63
CA ARG A 70 14.47 -10.93 -19.27
C ARG A 70 13.81 -11.78 -18.22
N VAL A 71 13.60 -11.22 -17.02
CA VAL A 71 13.12 -11.95 -15.85
C VAL A 71 11.95 -11.26 -15.19
N ASP A 72 11.04 -12.08 -14.66
CA ASP A 72 10.01 -11.65 -13.75
C ASP A 72 10.63 -11.49 -12.35
N VAL A 73 10.64 -10.28 -11.82
CA VAL A 73 11.29 -9.98 -10.54
C VAL A 73 10.27 -9.94 -9.42
N TRP A 74 10.55 -10.66 -8.36
CA TRP A 74 9.75 -10.64 -7.14
C TRP A 74 10.62 -10.17 -5.97
N VAL A 75 10.16 -9.15 -5.24
CA VAL A 75 10.84 -8.65 -4.04
C VAL A 75 9.91 -8.79 -2.86
N ASN A 76 10.33 -9.56 -1.85
CA ASN A 76 9.50 -9.86 -0.68
C ASN A 76 8.07 -10.29 -1.06
N GLN A 77 7.95 -11.18 -2.06
CA GLN A 77 6.69 -11.72 -2.63
C GLN A 77 5.83 -10.69 -3.41
N ARG A 78 6.32 -9.49 -3.62
CA ARG A 78 5.70 -8.49 -4.48
C ARG A 78 6.26 -8.59 -5.88
N SER A 79 5.42 -8.81 -6.88
CA SER A 79 5.81 -8.79 -8.29
C SER A 79 6.14 -7.38 -8.73
N LEU A 80 7.25 -7.24 -9.44
CA LEU A 80 7.64 -6.04 -10.17
C LEU A 80 7.45 -6.27 -11.67
N GLU A 81 7.54 -5.19 -12.46
CA GLU A 81 7.52 -5.32 -13.92
C GLU A 81 8.70 -6.16 -14.42
N PRO A 82 8.48 -7.06 -15.42
CA PRO A 82 9.53 -7.82 -16.05
C PRO A 82 10.61 -6.90 -16.63
N ARG A 83 11.88 -7.20 -16.37
CA ARG A 83 12.99 -6.38 -16.82
C ARG A 83 14.18 -7.19 -17.31
N ASP A 84 14.99 -6.59 -18.13
CA ASP A 84 16.25 -7.18 -18.58
C ASP A 84 17.31 -6.96 -17.50
N LEU A 85 17.80 -8.05 -16.89
CA LEU A 85 18.83 -8.03 -15.87
C LEU A 85 20.08 -8.76 -16.36
N ARG A 86 21.23 -8.18 -16.06
CA ARG A 86 22.52 -8.83 -16.30
C ARG A 86 22.80 -9.80 -15.15
N PHE A 87 23.15 -11.04 -15.51
CA PHE A 87 23.61 -12.06 -14.58
C PHE A 87 25.10 -12.30 -14.77
N ILE A 88 25.81 -12.39 -13.66
CA ILE A 88 27.25 -12.67 -13.60
C ILE A 88 27.49 -13.97 -12.84
N ARG A 89 28.65 -14.59 -13.07
CA ARG A 89 29.04 -15.79 -12.33
C ARG A 89 29.53 -15.38 -10.93
N ALA A 90 29.12 -16.14 -9.91
CA ALA A 90 29.64 -15.96 -8.56
C ALA A 90 31.14 -16.17 -8.50
N THR A 91 31.85 -15.30 -7.82
CA THR A 91 33.26 -15.45 -7.47
C THR A 91 33.33 -15.66 -5.97
N GLY A 92 33.69 -16.86 -5.49
CA GLY A 92 33.81 -17.18 -4.08
C GLY A 92 32.87 -18.30 -3.59
N ASP A 93 32.81 -18.52 -2.27
CA ASP A 93 32.03 -19.59 -1.61
C ASP A 93 30.48 -19.34 -1.63
N ALA A 94 29.99 -18.63 -2.63
CA ALA A 94 28.56 -18.35 -2.78
C ALA A 94 27.82 -19.58 -3.35
N GLU A 95 27.77 -20.66 -2.59
CA GLU A 95 27.03 -21.91 -2.88
C GLU A 95 25.49 -21.75 -2.85
N GLN A 96 24.97 -20.52 -2.76
CA GLN A 96 23.52 -20.28 -2.53
C GLN A 96 22.68 -20.21 -3.80
N SER A 97 23.27 -20.23 -4.99
CA SER A 97 22.50 -20.25 -6.23
C SER A 97 22.58 -21.58 -6.93
N ALA A 98 21.46 -22.26 -7.14
CA ALA A 98 21.38 -23.52 -7.90
C ALA A 98 21.90 -23.40 -9.35
N THR A 99 21.97 -22.18 -9.88
CA THR A 99 22.45 -21.88 -11.24
C THR A 99 23.88 -21.35 -11.30
N GLY A 100 24.51 -21.02 -10.15
CA GLY A 100 25.80 -20.34 -10.07
C GLY A 100 25.82 -18.93 -10.65
N LEU A 101 24.63 -18.36 -10.95
CA LEU A 101 24.45 -17.02 -11.48
C LEU A 101 23.87 -16.08 -10.44
N PHE A 102 24.33 -14.82 -10.45
CA PHE A 102 23.83 -13.73 -9.63
C PHE A 102 23.35 -12.56 -10.47
N PRO A 103 22.19 -11.95 -10.09
CA PRO A 103 21.71 -10.76 -10.75
C PRO A 103 22.60 -9.56 -10.39
N CYS A 104 22.92 -8.77 -11.41
CA CYS A 104 23.62 -7.50 -11.26
C CYS A 104 22.60 -6.42 -10.93
N LEU A 105 22.50 -6.05 -9.66
CA LEU A 105 21.57 -5.02 -9.14
C LEU A 105 22.39 -3.85 -8.59
N ASP A 106 21.94 -2.65 -8.86
CA ASP A 106 22.58 -1.41 -8.41
C ASP A 106 21.94 -0.87 -7.12
N ALA A 107 22.56 0.14 -6.53
CA ALA A 107 22.04 0.79 -5.33
C ALA A 107 20.68 1.47 -5.58
N GLU A 108 20.41 1.94 -6.82
CA GLU A 108 19.14 2.56 -7.17
C GLU A 108 18.00 1.55 -7.14
N PHE A 109 18.24 0.31 -7.57
CA PHE A 109 17.28 -0.78 -7.43
C PHE A 109 16.90 -0.98 -5.95
N PHE A 110 17.88 -1.10 -5.05
CA PHE A 110 17.60 -1.30 -3.63
C PHE A 110 16.90 -0.11 -2.97
N ARG A 111 17.28 1.13 -3.33
CA ARG A 111 16.55 2.33 -2.91
C ARG A 111 15.11 2.30 -3.37
N SER A 112 14.87 1.88 -4.59
CA SER A 112 13.51 1.77 -5.14
C SER A 112 12.65 0.75 -4.40
N GLN A 113 13.27 -0.24 -3.76
CA GLN A 113 12.58 -1.23 -2.92
C GLN A 113 12.49 -0.80 -1.45
N GLY A 114 12.97 0.37 -1.09
CA GLY A 114 12.87 0.93 0.26
C GLY A 114 14.05 0.62 1.17
N VAL A 115 15.17 0.12 0.65
CA VAL A 115 16.38 -0.04 1.45
C VAL A 115 16.90 1.34 1.86
N THR A 116 17.17 1.50 3.15
CA THR A 116 17.60 2.78 3.71
C THR A 116 19.00 3.16 3.26
N GLU A 117 19.24 4.46 3.11
CA GLU A 117 20.54 4.99 2.70
C GLU A 117 21.66 4.61 3.68
N GLU A 118 21.33 4.50 4.96
CA GLU A 118 22.24 4.09 6.02
C GLU A 118 22.82 2.68 5.79
N VAL A 119 21.98 1.76 5.29
CA VAL A 119 22.39 0.40 4.91
C VAL A 119 23.27 0.41 3.65
N LEU A 120 22.96 1.28 2.69
CA LEU A 120 23.69 1.37 1.42
C LEU A 120 25.03 2.10 1.57
N GLN A 121 25.11 3.16 2.39
CA GLN A 121 26.34 3.96 2.63
C GLN A 121 27.42 3.23 3.42
N ASN A 122 27.05 2.23 4.21
CA ASN A 122 28.03 1.41 4.94
C ASN A 122 28.86 0.49 4.01
N ARG A 123 28.75 0.65 2.70
CA ARG A 123 29.45 -0.15 1.69
C ARG A 123 30.45 0.68 0.91
N SER A 124 31.63 0.09 0.68
CA SER A 124 32.68 0.69 -0.13
C SER A 124 32.39 0.69 -1.63
N ASP A 125 31.40 -0.06 -2.09
CA ASP A 125 30.99 -0.26 -3.48
C ASP A 125 29.58 0.30 -3.80
N ALA A 126 29.07 1.21 -2.97
CA ALA A 126 27.74 1.81 -3.13
C ALA A 126 27.50 2.48 -4.50
N ASP A 127 28.57 2.92 -5.17
CA ASP A 127 28.53 3.54 -6.50
C ASP A 127 28.72 2.51 -7.65
N ALA A 128 28.91 1.22 -7.33
CA ALA A 128 29.09 0.20 -8.35
C ALA A 128 27.79 -0.08 -9.10
N THR A 129 27.88 -0.20 -10.42
CA THR A 129 26.73 -0.60 -11.28
C THR A 129 26.23 -2.02 -11.01
N CYS A 130 26.97 -2.78 -10.22
CA CYS A 130 26.68 -4.15 -9.85
C CYS A 130 27.20 -4.34 -8.43
N LEU A 131 26.31 -4.29 -7.45
CA LEU A 131 26.70 -4.59 -6.08
C LEU A 131 27.18 -6.04 -5.99
N ALA A 132 28.45 -6.22 -5.63
CA ALA A 132 29.05 -7.54 -5.52
C ALA A 132 28.41 -8.36 -4.38
N PHE A 133 27.92 -9.55 -4.70
CA PHE A 133 27.11 -10.36 -3.77
C PHE A 133 27.94 -11.19 -2.78
N ASP A 134 29.22 -11.36 -3.00
CA ASP A 134 30.14 -11.96 -2.04
C ASP A 134 30.36 -11.12 -0.77
N GLN A 135 30.07 -9.81 -0.89
CA GLN A 135 30.07 -8.85 0.21
C GLN A 135 28.70 -8.17 0.37
N GLY A 136 27.63 -8.81 -0.14
CA GLY A 136 26.29 -8.28 -0.26
C GLY A 136 25.67 -7.74 1.04
N LEU A 137 24.48 -7.17 0.92
CA LEU A 137 23.66 -6.82 2.06
C LEU A 137 23.39 -8.11 2.85
N ALA A 138 24.00 -8.23 4.03
CA ALA A 138 23.94 -9.45 4.84
C ALA A 138 22.47 -9.82 5.08
N GLY A 139 22.11 -11.08 4.74
CA GLY A 139 20.74 -11.57 4.92
C GLY A 139 19.79 -11.32 3.74
N VAL A 140 20.20 -10.64 2.67
CA VAL A 140 19.44 -10.64 1.42
C VAL A 140 19.61 -11.99 0.74
N VAL A 141 18.50 -12.63 0.41
CA VAL A 141 18.48 -13.95 -0.24
C VAL A 141 17.98 -13.78 -1.67
N TYR A 142 18.65 -14.46 -2.60
CA TYR A 142 18.30 -14.48 -4.01
C TYR A 142 18.00 -15.91 -4.44
N ASP A 143 16.90 -16.10 -5.13
CA ASP A 143 16.52 -17.36 -5.74
C ASP A 143 16.16 -17.10 -7.21
N TYR A 144 16.93 -17.69 -8.13
CA TYR A 144 16.71 -17.55 -9.56
C TYR A 144 16.34 -18.88 -10.20
N ASP A 145 15.06 -19.02 -10.54
CA ASP A 145 14.56 -20.12 -11.36
C ASP A 145 14.81 -19.79 -12.83
N PHE A 146 15.89 -20.32 -13.37
CA PHE A 146 16.27 -20.11 -14.77
C PHE A 146 15.23 -20.64 -15.76
N ASN A 147 14.58 -21.76 -15.47
CA ASN A 147 13.62 -22.38 -16.38
C ASN A 147 12.35 -21.54 -16.52
N ARG A 148 11.95 -20.87 -15.45
CA ARG A 148 10.77 -20.00 -15.40
C ARG A 148 11.10 -18.53 -15.62
N GLN A 149 12.39 -18.18 -15.68
CA GLN A 149 12.89 -16.81 -15.75
C GLN A 149 12.34 -15.94 -14.60
N VAL A 150 12.28 -16.49 -13.40
CA VAL A 150 11.78 -15.82 -12.20
C VAL A 150 12.92 -15.58 -11.23
N LEU A 151 13.13 -14.32 -10.83
CA LEU A 151 14.09 -13.91 -9.82
C LEU A 151 13.32 -13.48 -8.56
N SER A 152 13.49 -14.23 -7.48
CA SER A 152 12.95 -13.88 -6.16
C SER A 152 14.06 -13.29 -5.29
N ILE A 153 13.79 -12.13 -4.70
CA ILE A 153 14.71 -11.39 -3.83
C ILE A 153 14.02 -11.21 -2.47
N GLU A 154 14.65 -11.68 -1.42
CA GLU A 154 14.18 -11.45 -0.05
C GLU A 154 15.10 -10.46 0.66
N ILE A 155 14.58 -9.27 0.93
CA ILE A 155 15.29 -8.19 1.62
C ILE A 155 14.82 -8.18 3.09
N PRO A 156 15.77 -8.25 4.06
CA PRO A 156 15.44 -8.14 5.48
C PRO A 156 14.63 -6.89 5.80
N GLN A 157 13.58 -7.04 6.57
CA GLN A 157 12.74 -5.92 7.01
C GLN A 157 13.52 -4.85 7.78
N ALA A 158 14.58 -5.24 8.48
CA ALA A 158 15.47 -4.31 9.19
C ALA A 158 16.19 -3.31 8.25
N TYR A 159 16.29 -3.65 6.95
CA TYR A 159 16.91 -2.78 5.94
C TYR A 159 15.89 -1.91 5.22
N LEU A 160 14.62 -2.24 5.35
CA LEU A 160 13.54 -1.52 4.69
C LEU A 160 13.07 -0.38 5.59
N GLY A 161 13.32 0.84 5.15
CA GLY A 161 12.58 2.00 5.59
C GLY A 161 11.21 2.07 4.90
N SER A 162 10.43 3.09 5.21
CA SER A 162 9.29 3.43 4.35
C SER A 162 9.83 3.74 2.95
N ILE A 163 9.27 3.12 1.91
CA ILE A 163 9.67 3.43 0.51
C ILE A 163 9.57 4.95 0.34
N PRO A 164 10.69 5.63 -0.03
CA PRO A 164 10.66 7.07 -0.15
C PRO A 164 9.54 7.51 -1.08
N PHE A 165 8.72 8.43 -0.63
CA PHE A 165 7.62 8.99 -1.40
C PHE A 165 8.07 9.46 -2.79
N ALA A 166 9.28 10.05 -2.89
CA ALA A 166 9.86 10.50 -4.14
C ALA A 166 10.05 9.40 -5.20
N VAL A 167 10.35 8.16 -4.79
CA VAL A 167 10.49 7.03 -5.73
C VAL A 167 9.14 6.61 -6.27
N ARG A 168 8.14 6.54 -5.41
CA ARG A 168 6.78 6.16 -5.77
C ARG A 168 6.13 7.17 -6.69
N ARG A 169 6.36 8.46 -6.46
CA ARG A 169 5.87 9.57 -7.28
C ARG A 169 6.35 9.53 -8.73
N ARG A 170 7.56 9.06 -9.01
CA ARG A 170 8.07 8.93 -10.40
C ARG A 170 7.24 7.96 -11.26
N GLN A 171 6.43 7.13 -10.63
CA GLN A 171 5.55 6.18 -11.30
C GLN A 171 4.13 6.73 -11.49
N TRP A 172 3.81 7.92 -11.00
CA TRP A 172 2.50 8.50 -11.17
C TRP A 172 2.33 9.08 -12.57
N SER A 173 1.13 8.93 -13.08
CA SER A 173 0.67 9.51 -14.33
C SER A 173 -0.46 10.48 -14.04
N ASP A 174 -0.50 11.59 -14.75
CA ASP A 174 -1.63 12.55 -14.69
C ASP A 174 -2.94 11.95 -15.22
N GLY A 175 -2.89 10.73 -15.77
CA GLY A 175 -4.04 10.05 -16.36
C GLY A 175 -4.40 10.60 -17.72
N GLU A 176 -5.53 10.12 -18.25
CA GLU A 176 -6.00 10.49 -19.58
C GLU A 176 -6.68 11.87 -19.60
N GLN A 177 -6.49 12.58 -20.71
CA GLN A 177 -7.24 13.81 -20.97
C GLN A 177 -8.67 13.44 -21.35
N VAL A 178 -9.62 13.78 -20.51
CA VAL A 178 -11.02 13.40 -20.66
C VAL A 178 -11.96 14.50 -20.20
N ALA A 179 -13.07 14.64 -20.88
CA ALA A 179 -14.23 15.39 -20.41
C ALA A 179 -15.38 14.42 -20.17
N PHE A 180 -16.06 14.58 -19.06
CA PHE A 180 -17.18 13.71 -18.69
C PHE A 180 -18.31 14.50 -18.05
N THR A 181 -19.50 13.93 -18.11
CA THR A 181 -20.70 14.43 -17.45
C THR A 181 -21.53 13.28 -16.93
N ASN A 182 -21.78 13.27 -15.62
CA ASN A 182 -22.72 12.36 -14.97
C ASN A 182 -23.98 13.15 -14.63
N TYR A 183 -25.13 12.58 -14.92
CA TYR A 183 -26.41 13.22 -14.63
C TYR A 183 -27.37 12.26 -13.93
N SER A 184 -28.23 12.82 -13.09
CA SER A 184 -29.36 12.13 -12.49
C SER A 184 -30.59 13.03 -12.60
N PHE A 185 -31.71 12.45 -12.93
CA PHE A 185 -32.99 13.14 -12.96
C PHE A 185 -34.06 12.32 -12.25
N SER A 186 -34.84 12.97 -11.40
CA SER A 186 -35.96 12.35 -10.72
C SER A 186 -37.16 13.30 -10.69
N GLY A 187 -38.35 12.73 -10.71
CA GLY A 187 -39.58 13.49 -10.61
C GLY A 187 -40.66 12.72 -9.88
N SER A 188 -41.46 13.42 -9.13
CA SER A 188 -42.63 12.84 -8.47
C SER A 188 -43.87 13.74 -8.68
N THR A 189 -45.01 13.07 -8.82
CA THR A 189 -46.31 13.73 -8.84
C THR A 189 -47.19 13.09 -7.80
N ALA A 190 -47.74 13.90 -6.91
CA ALA A 190 -48.70 13.46 -5.89
C ALA A 190 -50.01 14.21 -6.07
N GLN A 191 -51.13 13.46 -6.10
CA GLN A 191 -52.48 14.02 -6.15
C GLN A 191 -53.12 13.90 -4.77
N SER A 192 -53.61 15.03 -4.26
CA SER A 192 -54.33 15.05 -2.95
C SER A 192 -55.62 15.87 -3.13
N GLU A 193 -56.47 15.86 -2.10
CA GLU A 193 -57.70 16.70 -2.09
C GLU A 193 -57.36 18.19 -2.15
N SER A 194 -56.17 18.59 -1.73
CA SER A 194 -55.70 20.00 -1.77
C SER A 194 -55.02 20.37 -3.08
N GLY A 195 -54.98 19.46 -4.10
CA GLY A 195 -54.40 19.73 -5.42
C GLY A 195 -53.28 18.78 -5.83
N ARG A 196 -52.72 19.03 -6.97
CA ARG A 196 -51.61 18.29 -7.57
C ARG A 196 -50.30 18.94 -7.17
N ARG A 197 -49.37 18.12 -6.63
CA ARG A 197 -48.01 18.53 -6.34
C ARG A 197 -47.05 17.83 -7.31
N GLU A 198 -46.18 18.60 -7.91
CA GLU A 198 -45.11 18.12 -8.76
C GLU A 198 -43.77 18.58 -8.20
N ASN A 199 -42.83 17.66 -8.11
CA ASN A 199 -41.47 17.98 -7.76
C ASN A 199 -40.55 17.31 -8.78
N GLN A 200 -39.58 18.06 -9.30
CA GLN A 200 -38.59 17.59 -10.24
C GLN A 200 -37.21 18.02 -9.76
N PHE A 201 -36.27 17.08 -9.79
CA PHE A 201 -34.90 17.32 -9.38
C PHE A 201 -33.95 16.74 -10.41
N GLY A 202 -32.95 17.54 -10.81
CA GLY A 202 -31.85 17.12 -11.65
C GLY A 202 -30.51 17.43 -10.99
N SER A 203 -29.54 16.57 -11.17
CA SER A 203 -28.16 16.86 -10.79
C SER A 203 -27.21 16.59 -11.95
N LEU A 204 -26.19 17.42 -12.07
CA LEU A 204 -25.19 17.36 -13.11
C LEU A 204 -23.80 17.48 -12.50
N ARG A 205 -22.97 16.46 -12.70
CA ARG A 205 -21.55 16.48 -12.31
C ARG A 205 -20.71 16.39 -13.56
N SER A 206 -20.04 17.49 -13.91
CA SER A 206 -19.19 17.59 -15.07
C SER A 206 -17.73 17.76 -14.67
N GLY A 207 -16.83 17.23 -15.47
CA GLY A 207 -15.41 17.37 -15.23
C GLY A 207 -14.58 17.31 -16.50
N VAL A 208 -13.42 17.96 -16.43
CA VAL A 208 -12.38 17.92 -17.47
C VAL A 208 -11.05 17.65 -16.80
N ASN A 209 -10.30 16.66 -17.30
CA ASN A 209 -8.91 16.42 -16.94
C ASN A 209 -8.01 16.95 -18.07
N ALA A 210 -7.06 17.79 -17.73
CA ALA A 210 -6.12 18.41 -18.68
C ALA A 210 -4.72 18.46 -18.05
N GLY A 211 -3.88 17.44 -18.31
CA GLY A 211 -2.62 17.23 -17.62
C GLY A 211 -2.86 17.11 -16.11
N ALA A 212 -2.08 17.82 -15.30
CA ALA A 212 -2.20 17.83 -13.84
C ALA A 212 -3.44 18.60 -13.30
N TRP A 213 -4.22 19.24 -14.19
CA TRP A 213 -5.40 20.01 -13.79
C TRP A 213 -6.69 19.19 -13.88
N ARG A 214 -7.55 19.38 -12.88
CA ARG A 214 -8.88 18.76 -12.77
C ARG A 214 -9.92 19.85 -12.58
N LEU A 215 -10.70 20.17 -13.62
CA LEU A 215 -11.85 21.06 -13.53
C LEU A 215 -13.08 20.25 -13.13
N ARG A 216 -13.82 20.71 -12.16
CA ARG A 216 -15.03 20.05 -11.65
C ARG A 216 -16.16 21.05 -11.49
N ASN A 217 -17.36 20.63 -11.86
CA ASN A 217 -18.59 21.36 -11.59
C ASN A 217 -19.65 20.41 -11.08
N PHE A 218 -20.33 20.83 -10.03
CA PHE A 218 -21.55 20.18 -9.55
C PHE A 218 -22.69 21.20 -9.52
N SER A 219 -23.70 20.93 -10.32
CA SER A 219 -24.89 21.77 -10.44
C SER A 219 -26.15 20.96 -10.22
N THR A 220 -27.16 21.61 -9.64
CA THR A 220 -28.48 21.02 -9.44
C THR A 220 -29.55 21.87 -10.13
N TRP A 221 -30.62 21.21 -10.52
CA TRP A 221 -31.82 21.83 -11.02
C TRP A 221 -33.02 21.32 -10.23
N GLN A 222 -33.84 22.24 -9.75
CA GLN A 222 -35.02 21.93 -8.96
C GLN A 222 -36.21 22.71 -9.48
N LYS A 223 -37.35 22.02 -9.52
CA LYS A 223 -38.64 22.64 -9.84
C LYS A 223 -39.72 22.03 -8.98
N ASP A 224 -40.38 22.86 -8.19
CA ASP A 224 -41.57 22.54 -7.42
C ASP A 224 -42.85 23.04 -8.10
N THR A 225 -44.01 22.56 -7.57
CA THR A 225 -45.33 22.99 -8.05
C THR A 225 -45.41 24.50 -7.99
N ASP A 226 -45.89 25.10 -9.09
CA ASP A 226 -46.08 26.53 -9.24
C ASP A 226 -44.82 27.42 -9.20
N GLU A 227 -43.62 26.79 -9.12
CA GLU A 227 -42.34 27.49 -9.18
C GLU A 227 -41.67 27.36 -10.55
N THR A 228 -40.93 28.40 -10.94
CA THR A 228 -40.03 28.31 -12.09
C THR A 228 -38.81 27.51 -11.74
N GLY A 229 -38.43 26.56 -12.64
CA GLY A 229 -37.24 25.75 -12.42
C GLY A 229 -36.00 26.61 -12.19
N ARG A 230 -35.20 26.21 -11.14
CA ARG A 230 -34.01 26.94 -10.71
C ARG A 230 -32.77 26.06 -10.88
N TRP A 231 -31.77 26.62 -11.56
CA TRP A 231 -30.41 26.05 -11.58
C TRP A 231 -29.57 26.67 -10.49
N GLU A 232 -28.79 25.82 -9.83
CA GLU A 232 -27.82 26.22 -8.83
C GLU A 232 -26.51 25.49 -9.07
N SER A 233 -25.40 26.23 -9.16
CA SER A 233 -24.05 25.65 -9.18
C SER A 233 -23.56 25.60 -7.74
N LEU A 234 -23.46 24.40 -7.20
CA LEU A 234 -23.02 24.16 -5.82
C LEU A 234 -21.51 24.28 -5.69
N GLU A 235 -20.78 23.69 -6.64
CA GLU A 235 -19.33 23.70 -6.66
C GLU A 235 -18.83 23.93 -8.09
N THR A 236 -17.79 24.74 -8.23
CA THR A 236 -17.06 24.92 -9.48
C THR A 236 -15.61 25.26 -9.14
N TYR A 237 -14.74 24.30 -9.30
CA TYR A 237 -13.35 24.45 -8.90
C TYR A 237 -12.38 23.81 -9.88
N ALA A 238 -11.15 24.30 -9.83
CA ALA A 238 -9.98 23.67 -10.44
C ALA A 238 -9.09 23.10 -9.33
N GLN A 239 -8.63 21.87 -9.52
CA GLN A 239 -7.65 21.23 -8.65
C GLN A 239 -6.37 20.96 -9.42
N HIS A 240 -5.25 21.03 -8.70
CA HIS A 240 -3.93 20.67 -9.18
C HIS A 240 -3.22 19.79 -8.16
N ASP A 241 -2.75 18.63 -8.63
CA ASP A 241 -2.03 17.68 -7.78
C ASP A 241 -0.60 18.18 -7.53
N MET A 242 -0.26 18.40 -6.26
CA MET A 242 1.05 18.84 -5.81
C MET A 242 1.79 17.67 -5.16
N GLY A 243 2.17 16.69 -5.97
CA GLY A 243 2.73 15.44 -5.49
C GLY A 243 3.96 15.56 -4.59
N ASP A 244 4.84 16.60 -4.76
CA ASP A 244 5.99 16.84 -3.87
C ASP A 244 5.57 17.15 -2.42
N MET A 245 4.39 17.73 -2.26
CA MET A 245 3.84 18.13 -0.97
C MET A 245 2.77 17.16 -0.47
N MET A 246 2.48 16.08 -1.22
CA MET A 246 1.34 15.20 -0.98
C MET A 246 0.04 15.97 -0.76
N ALA A 247 -0.21 16.96 -1.61
CA ALA A 247 -1.29 17.90 -1.42
C ALA A 247 -2.02 18.19 -2.72
N ILE A 248 -3.25 18.64 -2.60
CA ILE A 248 -4.05 19.16 -3.69
C ILE A 248 -4.25 20.65 -3.46
N ALA A 249 -3.91 21.45 -4.47
CA ALA A 249 -4.30 22.84 -4.53
C ALA A 249 -5.67 22.97 -5.18
N THR A 250 -6.57 23.73 -4.58
CA THR A 250 -7.94 23.95 -5.05
C THR A 250 -8.19 25.45 -5.26
N LEU A 251 -8.82 25.83 -6.37
CA LEU A 251 -9.17 27.21 -6.72
C LEU A 251 -10.63 27.26 -7.20
N GLY A 252 -11.44 28.08 -6.60
CA GLY A 252 -12.83 28.32 -7.02
C GLY A 252 -13.84 28.14 -5.88
N ASP A 253 -15.03 27.64 -6.24
CA ASP A 253 -16.12 27.34 -5.32
C ASP A 253 -16.00 25.90 -4.84
N ALA A 254 -15.58 25.70 -3.62
CA ALA A 254 -15.33 24.40 -3.00
C ALA A 254 -15.71 24.40 -1.51
N THR A 255 -15.47 23.32 -0.85
CA THR A 255 -15.69 23.16 0.59
C THR A 255 -14.37 22.79 1.28
N THR A 256 -14.09 23.38 2.45
CA THR A 256 -12.90 23.03 3.22
C THR A 256 -12.99 21.61 3.77
N GLU A 257 -11.88 21.00 4.15
CA GLU A 257 -11.90 19.73 4.86
C GLU A 257 -12.58 19.89 6.22
N GLY A 258 -13.43 18.90 6.56
CA GLY A 258 -14.20 18.88 7.82
C GLY A 258 -13.54 18.00 8.89
N ASP A 259 -12.20 18.07 9.04
CA ASP A 259 -11.48 17.22 9.98
C ASP A 259 -11.36 17.81 11.40
N LEU A 260 -10.69 18.95 11.60
CA LEU A 260 -10.59 19.62 12.92
C LEU A 260 -11.65 20.67 13.15
N PHE A 261 -12.17 21.28 12.11
CA PHE A 261 -13.27 22.23 12.13
C PHE A 261 -14.38 21.75 11.20
N ASP A 262 -15.57 22.25 11.37
CA ASP A 262 -16.65 21.97 10.43
C ASP A 262 -16.30 22.43 9.00
N ALA A 263 -16.78 21.67 8.03
CA ALA A 263 -16.57 21.99 6.62
C ALA A 263 -17.26 23.30 6.24
N ILE A 264 -16.51 24.23 5.64
CA ILE A 264 -16.98 25.57 5.26
C ILE A 264 -17.01 25.65 3.73
N PRO A 265 -18.19 25.86 3.10
CA PRO A 265 -18.24 26.18 1.69
C PRO A 265 -17.67 27.57 1.42
N TYR A 266 -16.79 27.67 0.43
CA TYR A 266 -16.04 28.90 0.17
C TYR A 266 -15.81 29.15 -1.32
N ARG A 267 -15.55 30.39 -1.64
CA ARG A 267 -14.98 30.84 -2.92
C ARG A 267 -13.59 31.40 -2.67
N GLY A 268 -12.57 30.74 -3.18
CA GLY A 268 -11.22 31.16 -2.89
C GLY A 268 -10.16 30.17 -3.34
N VAL A 269 -9.13 30.02 -2.52
CA VAL A 269 -8.00 29.11 -2.74
C VAL A 269 -7.79 28.26 -1.52
N GLY A 270 -7.31 27.03 -1.74
CA GLY A 270 -6.95 26.12 -0.68
C GLY A 270 -5.82 25.18 -1.09
N ILE A 271 -5.10 24.71 -0.11
CA ILE A 271 -4.16 23.60 -0.24
C ILE A 271 -4.37 22.67 0.94
N ALA A 272 -4.47 21.38 0.67
CA ALA A 272 -4.67 20.38 1.71
C ALA A 272 -3.91 19.10 1.36
N THR A 273 -3.40 18.44 2.39
CA THR A 273 -2.75 17.13 2.23
C THR A 273 -3.76 16.11 1.75
N ASP A 274 -3.43 15.40 0.67
CA ASP A 274 -4.22 14.29 0.18
C ASP A 274 -3.59 12.96 0.62
N LEU A 275 -4.17 12.35 1.65
CA LEU A 275 -3.72 11.05 2.15
C LEU A 275 -3.97 9.91 1.16
N ASP A 276 -4.83 10.09 0.14
CA ASP A 276 -5.03 9.13 -0.94
C ASP A 276 -3.79 9.00 -1.84
N MET A 277 -2.88 9.96 -1.80
CA MET A 277 -1.56 9.86 -2.41
C MET A 277 -0.64 8.87 -1.69
N LEU A 278 -0.97 8.47 -0.47
CA LEU A 278 -0.26 7.41 0.26
C LEU A 278 -0.81 6.02 -0.12
N PRO A 279 0.00 4.95 0.01
CA PRO A 279 -0.54 3.61 -0.07
C PRO A 279 -1.55 3.36 1.03
N ASP A 280 -2.50 2.47 0.77
CA ASP A 280 -3.57 2.13 1.71
C ASP A 280 -3.04 1.76 3.10
N GLN A 281 -1.90 1.03 3.15
CA GLN A 281 -1.26 0.64 4.41
C GLN A 281 -0.75 1.84 5.22
N ALA A 282 -0.52 2.98 4.60
CA ALA A 282 0.07 4.16 5.23
C ALA A 282 -0.93 5.29 5.51
N ARG A 283 -2.18 5.20 5.03
CA ARG A 283 -3.15 6.30 5.11
C ARG A 283 -3.59 6.62 6.54
N ASP A 284 -3.90 5.60 7.31
CA ASP A 284 -4.46 5.75 8.65
C ASP A 284 -3.56 5.13 9.71
N PHE A 285 -3.84 5.41 10.96
CA PHE A 285 -3.12 4.85 12.09
C PHE A 285 -3.28 3.33 12.14
N ALA A 286 -2.16 2.63 12.23
CA ALA A 286 -2.11 1.21 12.56
C ALA A 286 -0.89 0.94 13.46
N PRO A 287 -0.96 -0.05 14.36
CA PRO A 287 0.13 -0.35 15.27
C PRO A 287 1.32 -0.94 14.53
N VAL A 288 2.51 -0.68 15.03
CA VAL A 288 3.72 -1.37 14.58
C VAL A 288 3.83 -2.68 15.34
N VAL A 289 3.81 -3.81 14.63
CA VAL A 289 4.01 -5.14 15.22
C VAL A 289 5.50 -5.47 15.22
N ARG A 290 6.07 -5.68 16.39
CA ARG A 290 7.49 -6.02 16.57
C ARG A 290 7.64 -7.39 17.17
N GLY A 291 8.68 -8.13 16.73
CA GLY A 291 8.99 -9.44 17.25
C GLY A 291 10.41 -9.91 16.89
N ILE A 292 10.73 -11.12 17.27
CA ILE A 292 11.99 -11.78 16.93
C ILE A 292 11.66 -13.12 16.28
N ALA A 293 12.24 -13.37 15.11
CA ALA A 293 12.11 -14.61 14.37
C ALA A 293 13.38 -15.47 14.52
N ASN A 294 13.23 -16.74 14.91
CA ASN A 294 14.34 -17.69 15.09
C ASN A 294 14.73 -18.40 13.77
N GLY A 295 14.64 -17.74 12.65
CA GLY A 295 14.86 -18.25 11.32
C GLY A 295 13.88 -17.58 10.37
N ARG A 296 13.89 -17.94 9.07
CA ARG A 296 12.86 -17.50 8.14
C ARG A 296 11.50 -17.96 8.64
N SER A 297 10.68 -17.03 9.11
CA SER A 297 9.41 -17.32 9.77
C SER A 297 8.25 -16.65 9.08
N ARG A 298 7.09 -17.30 9.12
CA ARG A 298 5.84 -16.71 8.66
C ARG A 298 5.15 -16.00 9.82
N VAL A 299 4.92 -14.70 9.68
CA VAL A 299 4.14 -13.90 10.63
C VAL A 299 2.74 -13.77 10.12
N THR A 300 1.78 -14.26 10.89
CA THR A 300 0.35 -14.14 10.60
C THR A 300 -0.30 -13.30 11.68
N ILE A 301 -1.01 -12.25 11.29
CA ILE A 301 -1.71 -11.35 12.22
C ILE A 301 -3.21 -11.56 12.04
N ARG A 302 -3.88 -11.81 13.17
CA ARG A 302 -5.34 -11.99 13.22
C ARG A 302 -5.99 -10.94 14.09
N GLN A 303 -7.18 -10.53 13.69
CA GLN A 303 -8.06 -9.73 14.53
C GLN A 303 -9.44 -10.37 14.55
N ARG A 304 -9.98 -10.59 15.74
CA ARG A 304 -11.27 -11.28 15.92
C ARG A 304 -11.35 -12.64 15.20
N GLY A 305 -10.22 -13.35 15.10
CA GLY A 305 -10.12 -14.66 14.42
C GLY A 305 -9.88 -14.60 12.91
N TYR A 306 -10.02 -13.45 12.27
CA TYR A 306 -9.74 -13.28 10.84
C TYR A 306 -8.30 -12.88 10.59
N VAL A 307 -7.66 -13.48 9.58
CA VAL A 307 -6.32 -13.06 9.14
C VAL A 307 -6.45 -11.70 8.47
N ILE A 308 -5.76 -10.69 9.01
CA ILE A 308 -5.72 -9.34 8.47
C ILE A 308 -4.38 -9.03 7.77
N TYR A 309 -3.34 -9.83 8.06
CA TYR A 309 -2.03 -9.65 7.48
C TYR A 309 -1.21 -10.95 7.59
N GLU A 310 -0.42 -11.25 6.56
CA GLU A 310 0.51 -12.36 6.55
C GLU A 310 1.76 -11.98 5.76
N GLN A 311 2.94 -12.23 6.34
CA GLN A 311 4.22 -11.97 5.68
C GLN A 311 5.31 -12.91 6.18
N TRP A 312 6.25 -13.23 5.29
CA TRP A 312 7.49 -13.90 5.67
C TRP A 312 8.51 -12.87 6.15
N VAL A 313 9.16 -13.17 7.26
CA VAL A 313 10.23 -12.36 7.83
C VAL A 313 11.52 -13.19 7.93
N PRO A 314 12.69 -12.56 7.72
CA PRO A 314 13.97 -13.22 7.90
C PRO A 314 14.26 -13.49 9.38
N SER A 315 15.34 -14.21 9.66
CA SER A 315 15.83 -14.43 11.02
C SER A 315 16.24 -13.10 11.66
N GLY A 316 15.87 -12.92 12.93
CA GLY A 316 16.23 -11.76 13.73
C GLY A 316 15.04 -10.89 14.13
N PRO A 317 15.30 -9.66 14.63
CA PRO A 317 14.24 -8.73 14.98
C PRO A 317 13.51 -8.22 13.74
N PHE A 318 12.18 -8.12 13.82
CA PHE A 318 11.35 -7.57 12.77
C PHE A 318 10.40 -6.50 13.30
N ALA A 319 10.02 -5.57 12.42
CA ALA A 319 8.99 -4.56 12.66
C ALA A 319 8.09 -4.46 11.42
N LEU A 320 6.81 -4.82 11.56
CA LEU A 320 5.81 -4.69 10.52
C LEU A 320 5.11 -3.33 10.69
N THR A 321 5.34 -2.44 9.76
CA THR A 321 4.83 -1.05 9.77
C THR A 321 3.75 -0.82 8.73
N ASP A 322 3.51 -1.79 7.88
CA ASP A 322 2.66 -1.75 6.70
C ASP A 322 1.32 -2.49 6.89
N LEU A 323 0.90 -2.70 8.15
CA LEU A 323 -0.43 -3.23 8.42
C LEU A 323 -1.49 -2.30 7.83
N TYR A 324 -2.50 -2.92 7.22
CA TYR A 324 -3.70 -2.19 6.83
C TYR A 324 -4.41 -1.65 8.08
N PRO A 325 -4.85 -0.38 8.06
CA PRO A 325 -5.68 0.13 9.14
C PRO A 325 -6.98 -0.69 9.19
N THR A 326 -7.34 -1.14 10.37
CA THR A 326 -8.62 -1.79 10.57
C THR A 326 -9.56 -0.83 11.27
N ALA A 327 -10.80 -0.73 10.79
CA ALA A 327 -11.83 0.10 11.39
C ALA A 327 -12.26 -0.38 12.79
N SER A 328 -11.76 -1.53 13.22
CA SER A 328 -12.12 -2.18 14.48
C SER A 328 -11.03 -2.01 15.51
N ASN A 329 -11.36 -1.38 16.63
CA ASN A 329 -10.55 -1.47 17.84
C ASN A 329 -10.59 -2.90 18.39
N GLY A 330 -9.53 -3.35 19.01
CA GLY A 330 -9.44 -4.66 19.65
C GLY A 330 -8.07 -5.30 19.47
N ASP A 331 -7.85 -6.35 20.23
CA ASP A 331 -6.58 -7.04 20.25
C ASP A 331 -6.27 -7.71 18.91
N ILE A 332 -5.03 -7.64 18.52
CA ILE A 332 -4.47 -8.38 17.39
C ILE A 332 -3.63 -9.53 17.92
N GLU A 333 -3.87 -10.73 17.41
CA GLU A 333 -3.08 -11.92 17.68
C GLU A 333 -1.98 -12.05 16.63
N VAL A 334 -0.76 -12.11 17.07
CA VAL A 334 0.42 -12.27 16.23
C VAL A 334 0.96 -13.68 16.40
N THR A 335 1.00 -14.44 15.34
CA THR A 335 1.58 -15.79 15.28
C THR A 335 2.85 -15.75 14.44
N VAL A 336 3.98 -16.14 15.02
CA VAL A 336 5.26 -16.31 14.33
C VAL A 336 5.54 -17.81 14.22
N GLU A 337 5.54 -18.34 13.00
CA GLU A 337 5.77 -19.75 12.71
C GLU A 337 7.15 -19.93 12.07
N GLY A 338 8.05 -20.59 12.78
CA GLY A 338 9.42 -20.86 12.35
C GLY A 338 9.54 -22.02 11.35
N PRO A 339 10.73 -22.22 10.75
CA PRO A 339 10.98 -23.31 9.80
C PRO A 339 10.91 -24.71 10.44
N ASP A 340 11.06 -24.79 11.76
CA ASP A 340 10.94 -26.00 12.56
C ASP A 340 9.48 -26.31 12.96
N GLY A 341 8.52 -25.51 12.51
CA GLY A 341 7.10 -25.62 12.85
C GLY A 341 6.76 -25.11 14.25
N GLN A 342 7.71 -24.56 15.00
CA GLN A 342 7.42 -23.93 16.28
C GLN A 342 6.61 -22.65 16.04
N ARG A 343 5.59 -22.48 16.87
CA ARG A 343 4.70 -21.31 16.83
C ARG A 343 4.86 -20.52 18.12
N GLN A 344 5.19 -19.24 17.95
CA GLN A 344 5.15 -18.27 19.01
C GLN A 344 3.90 -17.39 18.79
N VAL A 345 3.02 -17.34 19.78
CA VAL A 345 1.79 -16.55 19.70
C VAL A 345 1.80 -15.51 20.81
N TYR A 346 1.53 -14.27 20.48
CA TYR A 346 1.35 -13.19 21.44
C TYR A 346 0.23 -12.25 20.98
N THR A 347 -0.35 -11.55 21.94
CA THR A 347 -1.42 -10.58 21.70
C THR A 347 -0.88 -9.18 21.88
N GLN A 348 -1.21 -8.30 20.95
CA GLN A 348 -0.95 -6.87 21.04
C GLN A 348 -2.28 -6.13 20.98
N SER A 349 -2.54 -5.32 22.01
CA SER A 349 -3.75 -4.48 22.00
C SER A 349 -3.63 -3.38 20.96
N PHE A 350 -4.73 -3.12 20.27
CA PHE A 350 -4.83 -2.08 19.28
C PHE A 350 -6.10 -1.24 19.52
N SER A 351 -5.92 0.06 19.58
CA SER A 351 -7.01 1.02 19.54
C SER A 351 -6.60 2.26 18.76
N SER A 352 -7.55 2.87 18.10
CA SER A 352 -7.37 4.16 17.44
C SER A 352 -8.52 5.09 17.81
N VAL A 353 -8.22 6.36 17.87
CA VAL A 353 -9.19 7.45 18.01
C VAL A 353 -9.06 8.37 16.80
N PRO A 354 -10.10 9.21 16.53
CA PRO A 354 -10.02 10.20 15.47
C PRO A 354 -8.73 11.03 15.57
N TYR A 355 -8.22 11.46 14.40
CA TYR A 355 -7.03 12.30 14.22
C TYR A 355 -5.67 11.63 14.41
N MET A 356 -5.60 10.35 14.80
CA MET A 356 -4.32 9.66 14.92
C MET A 356 -3.63 9.47 13.57
N LEU A 357 -2.34 9.77 13.54
CA LEU A 357 -1.45 9.56 12.40
C LEU A 357 -0.29 8.65 12.80
N ARG A 358 0.29 7.95 11.84
CA ARG A 358 1.51 7.17 12.06
C ARG A 358 2.69 8.08 12.36
N GLU A 359 3.68 7.55 13.05
CA GLU A 359 4.92 8.25 13.35
C GLU A 359 5.57 8.82 12.07
N GLY A 360 5.95 10.09 12.10
CA GLY A 360 6.53 10.81 10.98
C GLY A 360 5.55 11.34 9.94
N GLN A 361 4.28 10.93 9.98
CA GLN A 361 3.25 11.47 9.08
C GLN A 361 2.78 12.85 9.53
N GLN A 362 2.40 13.64 8.54
CA GLN A 362 1.75 14.93 8.76
C GLN A 362 0.59 15.13 7.78
N SER A 363 -0.44 15.82 8.25
CA SER A 363 -1.56 16.29 7.45
C SER A 363 -1.77 17.75 7.77
N TYR A 364 -1.87 18.58 6.75
CA TYR A 364 -2.08 20.02 6.90
C TYR A 364 -3.08 20.52 5.87
N SER A 365 -3.77 21.57 6.23
CA SER A 365 -4.61 22.31 5.27
C SER A 365 -4.55 23.80 5.53
N VAL A 366 -4.67 24.58 4.46
CA VAL A 366 -4.80 26.04 4.51
C VAL A 366 -5.81 26.46 3.45
N PHE A 367 -6.84 27.16 3.87
CA PHE A 367 -7.88 27.70 2.98
C PHE A 367 -8.03 29.18 3.22
N ALA A 368 -8.19 29.94 2.16
CA ALA A 368 -8.46 31.38 2.22
C ALA A 368 -9.52 31.76 1.18
N GLY A 369 -10.54 32.44 1.61
CA GLY A 369 -11.62 32.82 0.71
C GLY A 369 -12.78 33.52 1.38
N GLN A 370 -13.84 33.66 0.64
CA GLN A 370 -15.12 34.20 1.09
C GLN A 370 -16.08 33.05 1.37
N TYR A 371 -16.76 33.08 2.49
CA TYR A 371 -17.85 32.15 2.80
C TYR A 371 -18.92 32.17 1.70
N ARG A 372 -19.39 31.00 1.29
CA ARG A 372 -20.38 30.86 0.22
C ARG A 372 -21.49 29.91 0.63
N PRO A 373 -22.56 30.39 1.31
CA PRO A 373 -23.70 29.56 1.65
C PRO A 373 -24.42 29.04 0.37
N ALA A 374 -24.99 27.85 0.46
CA ALA A 374 -25.74 27.24 -0.65
C ALA A 374 -26.96 28.08 -1.08
N GLN A 375 -27.56 28.84 -0.18
CA GLN A 375 -28.66 29.75 -0.47
C GLN A 375 -28.35 31.14 0.12
N SER A 376 -27.91 32.05 -0.72
CA SER A 376 -27.81 33.46 -0.33
C SER A 376 -29.08 34.20 -0.79
N THR A 377 -29.98 34.45 0.15
CA THR A 377 -31.18 35.31 -0.10
C THR A 377 -30.90 36.77 0.21
N ASP A 378 -29.82 37.09 0.91
CA ASP A 378 -29.49 38.45 1.33
C ASP A 378 -28.22 38.99 0.69
N GLN A 379 -28.26 40.26 0.29
CA GLN A 379 -27.13 41.03 -0.22
C GLN A 379 -26.12 41.42 0.89
N GLN A 380 -26.08 40.72 2.02
CA GLN A 380 -25.07 40.95 3.04
C GLN A 380 -23.70 40.57 2.54
N ALA A 381 -22.73 41.41 2.85
CA ALA A 381 -21.33 41.10 2.56
C ALA A 381 -20.92 39.81 3.31
N LEU A 382 -20.65 38.76 2.54
CA LEU A 382 -20.23 37.46 3.11
C LEU A 382 -18.81 37.59 3.68
N PRO A 383 -18.58 37.07 4.89
CA PRO A 383 -17.28 37.19 5.56
C PRO A 383 -16.17 36.50 4.78
N THR A 384 -15.00 37.12 4.80
CA THR A 384 -13.76 36.46 4.37
C THR A 384 -13.16 35.71 5.55
N PHE A 385 -12.47 34.63 5.27
CA PHE A 385 -11.84 33.84 6.32
C PHE A 385 -10.54 33.20 5.82
N ILE A 386 -9.69 32.83 6.79
CA ILE A 386 -8.57 31.94 6.63
C ILE A 386 -8.73 30.82 7.64
N GLN A 387 -8.67 29.58 7.16
CA GLN A 387 -8.66 28.37 8.01
C GLN A 387 -7.34 27.65 7.79
N ALA A 388 -6.70 27.23 8.87
CA ALA A 388 -5.49 26.41 8.82
C ALA A 388 -5.57 25.28 9.82
N SER A 389 -5.13 24.09 9.44
CA SER A 389 -4.99 22.94 10.31
C SER A 389 -3.66 22.23 10.12
N LEU A 390 -3.19 21.57 11.17
CA LEU A 390 -1.99 20.74 11.16
C LEU A 390 -2.18 19.56 12.12
N ARG A 391 -1.87 18.37 11.63
CA ARG A 391 -1.76 17.15 12.43
C ARG A 391 -0.39 16.52 12.18
N ARG A 392 0.26 16.02 13.22
CA ARG A 392 1.56 15.37 13.10
C ARG A 392 1.68 14.18 14.05
N GLY A 393 1.95 13.02 13.48
CA GLY A 393 2.31 11.82 14.23
C GLY A 393 3.76 11.94 14.72
N VAL A 394 3.93 11.84 16.04
CA VAL A 394 5.25 11.82 16.70
C VAL A 394 5.52 10.43 17.26
N SER A 395 6.74 10.20 17.76
CA SER A 395 7.13 8.91 18.30
C SER A 395 6.22 8.44 19.45
N GLY A 396 6.14 7.12 19.65
CA GLY A 396 5.42 6.53 20.78
C GLY A 396 3.90 6.52 20.63
N GLY A 397 3.36 6.48 19.39
CA GLY A 397 1.91 6.39 19.17
C GLY A 397 1.15 7.66 19.53
N THR A 398 1.82 8.82 19.48
CA THR A 398 1.23 10.13 19.80
C THR A 398 1.00 10.93 18.53
N THR A 399 -0.13 11.62 18.43
CA THR A 399 -0.39 12.62 17.39
C THR A 399 -0.70 13.96 18.05
N LEU A 400 -0.02 15.01 17.62
CA LEU A 400 -0.31 16.40 17.98
C LEU A 400 -1.13 17.03 16.87
N PHE A 401 -2.15 17.80 17.22
CA PHE A 401 -2.97 18.49 16.24
C PHE A 401 -3.43 19.85 16.71
N GLY A 402 -3.69 20.73 15.78
CA GLY A 402 -4.21 22.04 16.07
C GLY A 402 -4.59 22.80 14.81
N GLY A 403 -5.32 23.89 15.01
CA GLY A 403 -5.76 24.71 13.89
C GLY A 403 -6.37 26.02 14.35
N SER A 404 -6.69 26.85 13.36
CA SER A 404 -7.38 28.12 13.57
C SER A 404 -8.30 28.47 12.40
N VAL A 405 -9.38 29.15 12.73
CA VAL A 405 -10.26 29.86 11.79
C VAL A 405 -10.25 31.33 12.18
N LEU A 406 -9.88 32.18 11.23
CA LEU A 406 -9.81 33.63 11.41
C LEU A 406 -10.71 34.32 10.40
N SER A 407 -11.62 35.11 10.88
CA SER A 407 -12.58 35.89 10.08
C SER A 407 -12.89 37.22 10.77
N ASP A 408 -13.43 38.17 10.06
CA ASP A 408 -13.88 39.43 10.63
C ASP A 408 -14.97 39.27 11.70
N GLN A 409 -15.75 38.19 11.61
CA GLN A 409 -16.91 37.95 12.47
C GLN A 409 -16.73 36.79 13.45
N TYR A 410 -15.75 35.90 13.20
CA TYR A 410 -15.56 34.67 13.95
C TYR A 410 -14.10 34.27 14.00
N ASN A 411 -13.60 34.03 15.20
CA ASN A 411 -12.24 33.53 15.39
C ASN A 411 -12.27 32.30 16.28
N ALA A 412 -11.63 31.23 15.86
CA ALA A 412 -11.50 30.00 16.64
C ALA A 412 -10.06 29.48 16.58
N GLY A 413 -9.64 28.87 17.67
CA GLY A 413 -8.37 28.15 17.76
C GLY A 413 -8.59 26.84 18.50
N LEU A 414 -7.96 25.77 18.03
CA LEU A 414 -8.01 24.44 18.57
C LEU A 414 -6.60 23.89 18.75
N LEU A 415 -6.31 23.27 19.87
CA LEU A 415 -5.10 22.50 20.14
C LEU A 415 -5.46 21.20 20.86
N GLY A 416 -4.84 20.09 20.43
CA GLY A 416 -5.08 18.80 21.02
C GLY A 416 -3.98 17.79 20.79
N PHE A 417 -4.13 16.65 21.42
CA PHE A 417 -3.29 15.50 21.21
C PHE A 417 -4.11 14.20 21.29
N ALA A 418 -3.65 13.18 20.59
CA ALA A 418 -4.13 11.82 20.69
C ALA A 418 -2.97 10.89 21.04
N HIS A 419 -3.19 9.89 21.88
CA HIS A 419 -2.16 8.94 22.30
C HIS A 419 -2.71 7.53 22.45
N ASP A 420 -1.97 6.54 21.94
CA ASP A 420 -2.24 5.11 22.12
C ASP A 420 -1.42 4.57 23.29
N PHE A 421 -2.12 4.14 24.35
CA PHE A 421 -1.51 3.57 25.56
C PHE A 421 -1.28 2.07 25.45
N ALA A 422 -0.95 1.55 24.33
CA ALA A 422 -0.60 0.14 24.07
C ALA A 422 -1.09 -0.85 25.16
N GLY A 423 -2.31 -1.32 25.07
CA GLY A 423 -2.90 -2.25 26.05
C GLY A 423 -4.00 -1.67 26.94
N PHE A 424 -4.08 -0.35 27.08
CA PHE A 424 -5.12 0.32 27.85
C PHE A 424 -6.11 1.11 27.00
N GLY A 425 -5.84 1.22 25.70
CA GLY A 425 -6.68 1.98 24.78
C GLY A 425 -6.03 3.27 24.30
N ALA A 426 -6.77 4.02 23.49
CA ALA A 426 -6.34 5.32 22.99
C ALA A 426 -7.23 6.44 23.52
N ILE A 427 -6.65 7.62 23.71
CA ILE A 427 -7.34 8.82 24.15
C ILE A 427 -7.03 9.97 23.20
N SER A 428 -8.03 10.80 22.93
CA SER A 428 -7.88 12.10 22.27
C SER A 428 -8.45 13.20 23.16
N VAL A 429 -7.69 14.27 23.33
CA VAL A 429 -8.10 15.43 24.13
C VAL A 429 -7.77 16.68 23.33
N ASP A 430 -8.71 17.59 23.24
CA ASP A 430 -8.52 18.90 22.64
C ASP A 430 -9.20 20.01 23.44
N VAL A 431 -8.73 21.22 23.22
CA VAL A 431 -9.32 22.44 23.76
C VAL A 431 -9.56 23.40 22.60
N THR A 432 -10.80 23.80 22.44
CA THR A 432 -11.22 24.79 21.46
C THR A 432 -11.65 26.08 22.16
N HIS A 433 -11.10 27.20 21.71
CA HIS A 433 -11.53 28.52 22.10
C HIS A 433 -12.10 29.24 20.87
N ALA A 434 -13.34 29.69 20.97
CA ALA A 434 -14.01 30.41 19.89
C ALA A 434 -14.61 31.72 20.39
N ARG A 435 -14.61 32.72 19.52
CA ARG A 435 -15.18 34.05 19.76
C ARG A 435 -15.89 34.54 18.48
N SER A 436 -17.14 34.93 18.61
CA SER A 436 -17.98 35.57 17.59
C SER A 436 -18.34 37.00 17.97
#